data_743fd2a6ae199c66aa4dd7a098933274
#
_entry.id   743fd2a6ae199c66aa4dd7a098933274
#
_cell.length_a   1.000
_cell.length_b   1.000
_cell.length_c   1.000
_cell.angle_alpha   90.00
_cell.angle_beta   90.00
_cell.angle_gamma   90.00
#
_symmetry.space_group_name_H-M   'P 1'
#
loop_
_entity.id
_entity.type
_entity.pdbx_description
1 polymer ?
#
loop_
_entity_poly.entity_id
_entity_poly.type
_entity_poly.pdbx_seq_one_letter_code
_entity_poly.pdbx_strand_id
1 'polypeptide(L)'
;MILQPPIVPGTRASRRAGPSRRSVAAGACAWACALLWAAAAGGCDLSFTDVKNPPRATSQPVPPPINLLLPRIIHVHPLTGGPKELDPKTGERGFEVLLSIKDADGEAAKAFGDFRFELYYVHPNSLDPKGTRINVWEVSTLDRQANRKHWEEIRRMYQFALGWEQPIPVGTRLVLVVVFSSPFTERLFDEYTFVAGE
;
A
#
# COMPACT_ATOMS: atom_id res chain seq x y z
N MET A 1 21.63 -32.33 -38.15
CA MET A 1 22.61 -32.59 -37.11
C MET A 1 21.98 -32.06 -35.83
N ILE A 2 21.28 -32.94 -35.10
CA ILE A 2 20.42 -32.64 -33.98
C ILE A 2 21.23 -32.97 -32.71
N LEU A 3 21.53 -31.99 -31.87
CA LEU A 3 22.19 -32.19 -30.59
C LEU A 3 21.11 -32.15 -29.46
N GLN A 4 20.92 -33.30 -28.85
CA GLN A 4 20.12 -33.46 -27.63
C GLN A 4 20.91 -32.98 -26.41
N PRO A 5 20.24 -32.36 -25.37
CA PRO A 5 20.84 -32.06 -24.08
C PRO A 5 20.85 -33.31 -23.15
N PRO A 6 21.75 -33.36 -22.17
CA PRO A 6 21.92 -34.50 -21.29
C PRO A 6 20.91 -34.56 -20.13
N ILE A 7 20.52 -35.78 -19.84
CA ILE A 7 19.66 -36.20 -18.74
C ILE A 7 20.51 -36.26 -17.45
N VAL A 8 20.05 -35.63 -16.39
CA VAL A 8 20.64 -35.76 -15.03
C VAL A 8 19.75 -36.66 -14.17
N PRO A 9 20.30 -37.69 -13.52
CA PRO A 9 19.54 -38.66 -12.76
C PRO A 9 19.21 -38.18 -11.33
N GLY A 10 18.08 -38.64 -10.87
CA GLY A 10 17.47 -38.33 -9.60
C GLY A 10 18.23 -38.86 -8.36
N THR A 11 18.07 -38.15 -7.26
CA THR A 11 18.53 -38.58 -5.94
C THR A 11 17.34 -38.80 -5.00
N ARG A 12 17.23 -40.04 -4.66
CA ARG A 12 16.57 -40.85 -3.64
C ARG A 12 16.08 -40.11 -2.38
N ALA A 13 14.85 -40.45 -2.05
CA ALA A 13 14.19 -40.29 -0.76
C ALA A 13 14.92 -41.02 0.37
N SER A 14 15.05 -40.38 1.52
CA SER A 14 15.40 -41.03 2.78
C SER A 14 14.20 -40.89 3.74
N ARG A 15 13.49 -42.00 3.88
CA ARG A 15 12.57 -42.27 5.01
C ARG A 15 13.41 -42.53 6.26
N ARG A 16 13.12 -41.88 7.37
CA ARG A 16 13.47 -42.38 8.70
C ARG A 16 12.21 -42.44 9.56
N ALA A 17 12.01 -43.67 10.00
CA ALA A 17 10.99 -44.15 10.91
C ALA A 17 11.25 -43.71 12.36
N GLY A 18 10.15 -43.64 13.14
CA GLY A 18 10.17 -43.39 14.57
C GLY A 18 10.72 -44.55 15.42
N PRO A 19 10.73 -44.39 16.72
CA PRO A 19 9.97 -45.33 17.55
C PRO A 19 9.22 -44.70 18.75
N SER A 20 8.14 -45.31 19.04
CA SER A 20 7.71 -46.25 20.11
C SER A 20 7.34 -45.60 21.44
N ARG A 21 6.09 -45.82 21.70
CA ARG A 21 5.39 -46.05 22.98
C ARG A 21 6.25 -46.32 24.22
N ARG A 22 5.93 -45.68 25.31
CA ARG A 22 5.89 -46.29 26.64
C ARG A 22 4.76 -45.75 27.50
N SER A 23 3.83 -46.60 27.77
CA SER A 23 2.84 -46.55 28.84
C SER A 23 3.49 -46.96 30.15
N VAL A 24 3.20 -46.33 31.24
CA VAL A 24 3.22 -46.83 32.67
C VAL A 24 2.56 -45.72 33.48
N ALA A 25 1.62 -45.90 34.24
CA ALA A 25 1.09 -46.69 35.26
C ALA A 25 0.14 -45.82 36.10
N ALA A 26 -0.98 -46.40 36.43
CA ALA A 26 -1.95 -45.91 37.36
C ALA A 26 -1.37 -45.81 38.79
N GLY A 27 -1.73 -44.75 39.50
CA GLY A 27 -1.50 -44.59 40.94
C GLY A 27 -2.67 -43.87 41.56
N ALA A 28 -3.51 -44.62 42.20
CA ALA A 28 -4.62 -44.14 43.01
C ALA A 28 -4.11 -43.37 44.22
N CYS A 29 -4.66 -42.20 44.47
CA CYS A 29 -4.80 -41.61 45.80
C CYS A 29 -6.11 -40.83 45.85
N ALA A 30 -7.09 -41.54 46.33
CA ALA A 30 -8.34 -40.96 46.79
C ALA A 30 -8.10 -40.31 48.19
N TRP A 31 -8.99 -39.37 48.54
CA TRP A 31 -9.19 -38.76 49.85
C TRP A 31 -8.25 -37.60 50.20
N ALA A 32 -8.79 -36.43 50.07
CA ALA A 32 -8.89 -35.29 50.98
C ALA A 32 -8.96 -34.01 50.15
N CYS A 33 -10.13 -33.37 50.18
CA CYS A 33 -10.31 -31.94 50.30
C CYS A 33 -11.64 -31.52 49.64
N ALA A 34 -12.69 -32.00 50.25
CA ALA A 34 -13.90 -31.20 50.33
C ALA A 34 -13.59 -30.09 51.36
N LEU A 35 -13.46 -28.88 50.91
CA LEU A 35 -13.53 -27.59 51.61
C LEU A 35 -12.50 -26.62 50.98
N LEU A 36 -12.91 -26.00 49.91
CA LEU A 36 -12.38 -24.72 49.37
C LEU A 36 -13.11 -24.36 48.07
N TRP A 37 -14.42 -24.47 48.14
CA TRP A 37 -15.28 -23.88 47.10
C TRP A 37 -15.85 -22.56 47.61
N ALA A 38 -14.98 -21.57 47.75
CA ALA A 38 -15.42 -20.19 47.92
C ALA A 38 -14.20 -19.31 47.68
N ALA A 39 -13.96 -18.87 46.49
CA ALA A 39 -13.21 -17.70 46.05
C ALA A 39 -12.46 -17.95 44.73
N ALA A 40 -13.18 -18.12 43.67
CA ALA A 40 -12.63 -17.90 42.32
C ALA A 40 -13.77 -17.67 41.31
N ALA A 41 -14.74 -16.84 41.70
CA ALA A 41 -15.53 -16.10 40.72
C ALA A 41 -14.73 -14.88 40.28
N GLY A 42 -13.42 -15.06 39.98
CA GLY A 42 -12.66 -14.17 39.18
C GLY A 42 -13.09 -14.42 37.76
N GLY A 43 -14.13 -13.70 37.31
CA GLY A 43 -14.49 -13.64 35.92
C GLY A 43 -13.22 -13.25 35.12
N CYS A 44 -12.72 -14.14 34.29
CA CYS A 44 -11.89 -13.75 33.20
C CYS A 44 -12.76 -12.83 32.32
N ASP A 45 -12.69 -11.56 32.63
CA ASP A 45 -13.07 -10.52 31.72
C ASP A 45 -12.14 -10.71 30.52
N LEU A 46 -12.54 -11.59 29.62
CA LEU A 46 -12.09 -11.55 28.25
C LEU A 46 -12.65 -10.26 27.69
N SER A 47 -12.10 -9.15 28.14
CA SER A 47 -12.13 -7.91 27.41
C SER A 47 -11.49 -8.25 26.09
N PHE A 48 -12.33 -8.67 25.14
CA PHE A 48 -12.03 -8.42 23.75
C PHE A 48 -11.70 -6.94 23.73
N THR A 49 -10.42 -6.62 23.82
CA THR A 49 -9.96 -5.32 23.43
C THR A 49 -10.43 -5.23 22.00
N ASP A 50 -11.57 -4.57 21.81
CA ASP A 50 -11.94 -4.02 20.54
C ASP A 50 -10.64 -3.55 19.93
N VAL A 51 -10.24 -4.19 18.83
CA VAL A 51 -9.21 -3.64 17.97
C VAL A 51 -9.85 -2.34 17.49
N LYS A 52 -9.75 -1.34 18.37
CA LYS A 52 -10.14 0.02 18.05
C LYS A 52 -9.44 0.30 16.75
N ASN A 53 -10.21 0.30 15.66
CA ASN A 53 -9.78 0.97 14.45
C ASN A 53 -8.99 2.19 14.91
N PRO A 54 -7.72 2.32 14.52
CA PRO A 54 -6.93 3.45 14.95
C PRO A 54 -7.79 4.68 14.74
N PRO A 55 -7.95 5.55 15.74
CA PRO A 55 -8.89 6.65 15.65
C PRO A 55 -8.59 7.35 14.33
N ARG A 56 -9.63 7.43 13.50
CA ARG A 56 -9.56 8.11 12.19
C ARG A 56 -8.90 9.43 12.50
N ALA A 57 -7.69 9.67 11.95
CA ALA A 57 -6.93 10.86 12.29
C ALA A 57 -7.84 12.07 12.05
N THR A 58 -8.34 12.62 13.12
CA THR A 58 -9.16 13.81 13.07
C THR A 58 -8.24 14.93 12.64
N SER A 59 -8.53 15.52 11.49
CA SER A 59 -7.78 16.66 10.98
C SER A 59 -7.76 17.75 12.06
N GLN A 60 -6.59 18.36 12.27
CA GLN A 60 -6.47 19.48 13.20
C GLN A 60 -7.34 20.66 12.68
N PRO A 61 -8.10 21.30 13.53
CA PRO A 61 -8.88 22.48 13.12
C PRO A 61 -7.93 23.58 12.61
N VAL A 62 -8.13 24.00 11.38
CA VAL A 62 -7.38 25.11 10.78
C VAL A 62 -8.26 26.34 10.75
N PRO A 63 -7.82 27.48 11.35
CA PRO A 63 -8.64 28.68 11.39
C PRO A 63 -8.93 29.24 9.99
N PRO A 64 -10.14 29.79 9.74
CA PRO A 64 -10.40 30.60 8.56
C PRO A 64 -9.52 31.88 8.59
N PRO A 65 -9.04 32.41 7.46
CA PRO A 65 -9.24 31.94 6.08
C PRO A 65 -8.23 30.88 5.60
N ILE A 66 -7.32 30.41 6.45
CA ILE A 66 -6.23 29.49 6.04
C ILE A 66 -6.79 28.18 5.46
N ASN A 67 -7.93 27.71 5.97
CA ASN A 67 -8.58 26.50 5.48
C ASN A 67 -9.02 26.58 4.01
N LEU A 68 -9.19 27.80 3.46
CA LEU A 68 -9.54 28.01 2.05
C LEU A 68 -8.36 27.67 1.12
N LEU A 69 -7.13 27.78 1.62
CA LEU A 69 -5.90 27.52 0.86
C LEU A 69 -5.46 26.05 0.93
N LEU A 70 -6.18 25.24 1.70
CA LEU A 70 -5.82 23.84 1.86
C LEU A 70 -6.34 22.99 0.68
N PRO A 71 -5.59 21.93 0.32
CA PRO A 71 -6.04 20.97 -0.69
C PRO A 71 -7.45 20.42 -0.41
N ARG A 72 -8.31 20.47 -1.41
CA ARG A 72 -9.67 19.90 -1.37
C ARG A 72 -9.90 18.88 -2.46
N ILE A 73 -9.20 19.02 -3.56
CA ILE A 73 -9.32 18.14 -4.72
C ILE A 73 -7.92 17.76 -5.17
N ILE A 74 -7.74 16.50 -5.46
CA ILE A 74 -6.58 16.00 -6.22
C ILE A 74 -7.09 15.38 -7.50
N HIS A 75 -6.34 15.55 -8.59
CA HIS A 75 -6.70 14.99 -9.88
C HIS A 75 -5.44 14.57 -10.66
N VAL A 76 -5.39 13.31 -11.07
CA VAL A 76 -4.33 12.79 -11.93
C VAL A 76 -4.50 13.36 -13.31
N HIS A 77 -3.50 14.11 -13.78
CA HIS A 77 -3.58 14.77 -15.07
C HIS A 77 -3.48 13.76 -16.23
N PRO A 78 -4.22 13.93 -17.34
CA PRO A 78 -4.19 13.00 -18.49
C PRO A 78 -2.82 12.82 -19.16
N LEU A 79 -1.87 13.73 -18.97
CA LEU A 79 -0.49 13.58 -19.42
C LEU A 79 0.34 12.65 -18.53
N THR A 80 -0.25 12.10 -17.46
CA THR A 80 0.36 11.03 -16.69
C THR A 80 0.53 9.81 -17.58
N GLY A 81 1.71 9.25 -17.61
CA GLY A 81 1.99 8.11 -18.46
C GLY A 81 3.31 7.42 -18.15
N GLY A 82 3.56 6.35 -18.83
CA GLY A 82 4.76 5.54 -18.69
C GLY A 82 4.54 4.14 -19.24
N PRO A 83 5.50 3.22 -19.13
CA PRO A 83 6.84 3.41 -18.60
C PRO A 83 7.76 4.20 -19.52
N LYS A 84 8.52 5.11 -18.98
CA LYS A 84 9.54 5.90 -19.70
C LYS A 84 10.86 5.91 -18.95
N GLU A 85 11.92 6.35 -19.61
CA GLU A 85 13.18 6.63 -18.95
C GLU A 85 13.06 7.91 -18.12
N LEU A 86 13.30 7.79 -16.80
CA LEU A 86 13.22 8.88 -15.84
C LEU A 86 14.53 9.64 -15.73
N ASP A 87 15.66 8.94 -15.82
CA ASP A 87 17.00 9.52 -15.81
C ASP A 87 17.88 8.88 -16.92
N PRO A 88 18.23 9.65 -17.97
CA PRO A 88 19.11 9.19 -19.04
C PRO A 88 20.51 8.76 -18.61
N LYS A 89 20.97 9.22 -17.46
CA LYS A 89 22.32 8.91 -16.96
C LYS A 89 22.38 7.55 -16.25
N THR A 90 21.32 7.21 -15.55
CA THR A 90 21.24 5.96 -14.79
C THR A 90 20.49 4.87 -15.57
N GLY A 91 19.74 5.25 -16.61
CA GLY A 91 18.84 4.36 -17.31
C GLY A 91 17.61 3.96 -16.49
N GLU A 92 17.35 4.66 -15.39
CA GLU A 92 16.21 4.42 -14.52
C GLU A 92 14.91 4.60 -15.31
N ARG A 93 14.04 3.61 -15.24
CA ARG A 93 12.72 3.61 -15.89
C ARG A 93 11.62 3.71 -14.85
N GLY A 94 10.47 4.19 -15.28
CA GLY A 94 9.32 4.30 -14.38
C GLY A 94 8.18 5.09 -14.98
N PHE A 95 7.32 5.55 -14.10
CA PHE A 95 6.14 6.34 -14.43
C PHE A 95 6.32 7.78 -14.02
N GLU A 96 5.92 8.70 -14.88
CA GLU A 96 5.81 10.10 -14.52
C GLU A 96 4.34 10.43 -14.23
N VAL A 97 4.06 10.78 -13.01
CA VAL A 97 2.72 11.15 -12.57
C VAL A 97 2.63 12.65 -12.43
N LEU A 98 1.70 13.26 -13.16
CA LEU A 98 1.33 14.67 -13.02
C LEU A 98 0.04 14.75 -12.23
N LEU A 99 0.08 15.53 -11.14
CA LEU A 99 -1.04 15.63 -10.21
C LEU A 99 -1.45 17.09 -10.01
N SER A 100 -2.65 17.42 -10.40
CA SER A 100 -3.28 18.71 -10.11
C SER A 100 -3.90 18.68 -8.72
N ILE A 101 -3.58 19.66 -7.90
CA ILE A 101 -4.16 19.83 -6.57
C ILE A 101 -4.80 21.19 -6.50
N LYS A 102 -6.05 21.23 -6.03
CA LYS A 102 -6.85 22.43 -5.95
C LYS A 102 -7.38 22.65 -4.55
N ASP A 103 -7.53 23.91 -4.19
CA ASP A 103 -8.20 24.36 -2.97
C ASP A 103 -9.73 24.45 -3.15
N ALA A 104 -10.39 25.06 -2.16
CA ALA A 104 -11.84 25.21 -2.15
C ALA A 104 -12.38 26.10 -3.29
N ASP A 105 -11.56 27.04 -3.78
CA ASP A 105 -11.92 27.98 -4.85
C ASP A 105 -11.55 27.46 -6.24
N GLY A 106 -10.92 26.27 -6.29
CA GLY A 106 -10.49 25.65 -7.53
C GLY A 106 -9.12 26.12 -8.03
N GLU A 107 -8.42 26.92 -7.24
CA GLU A 107 -7.07 27.38 -7.54
C GLU A 107 -6.02 26.32 -7.22
N ALA A 108 -4.88 26.38 -7.92
CA ALA A 108 -3.80 25.45 -7.69
C ALA A 108 -3.18 25.66 -6.31
N ALA A 109 -3.22 24.63 -5.48
CA ALA A 109 -2.73 24.64 -4.11
C ALA A 109 -1.50 23.73 -3.92
N LYS A 110 -0.62 24.12 -2.99
CA LYS A 110 0.45 23.26 -2.54
C LYS A 110 -0.04 22.31 -1.46
N ALA A 111 0.37 21.05 -1.57
CA ALA A 111 0.01 19.99 -0.64
C ALA A 111 1.11 19.80 0.41
N PHE A 112 0.71 19.70 1.67
CA PHE A 112 1.55 19.36 2.79
C PHE A 112 1.04 18.06 3.41
N GLY A 113 1.72 16.95 3.13
CA GLY A 113 1.26 15.63 3.52
C GLY A 113 2.03 14.51 2.82
N ASP A 114 1.44 13.33 2.85
CA ASP A 114 1.99 12.13 2.26
C ASP A 114 1.13 11.65 1.09
N PHE A 115 1.80 11.36 -0.02
CA PHE A 115 1.19 10.76 -1.19
C PHE A 115 1.50 9.27 -1.22
N ARG A 116 0.48 8.46 -1.48
CA ARG A 116 0.59 7.05 -1.76
C ARG A 116 0.04 6.78 -3.15
N PHE A 117 0.87 6.16 -3.99
CA PHE A 117 0.54 5.76 -5.35
C PHE A 117 0.44 4.24 -5.40
N GLU A 118 -0.62 3.73 -5.98
CA GLU A 118 -0.81 2.30 -6.17
C GLU A 118 -1.13 2.01 -7.63
N LEU A 119 -0.40 1.09 -8.24
CA LEU A 119 -0.57 0.71 -9.63
C LEU A 119 -1.16 -0.69 -9.72
N TYR A 120 -2.18 -0.84 -10.56
CA TYR A 120 -2.90 -2.08 -10.76
C TYR A 120 -3.01 -2.43 -12.24
N TYR A 121 -3.08 -3.72 -12.56
CA TYR A 121 -3.63 -4.15 -13.84
C TYR A 121 -5.12 -3.89 -13.88
N VAL A 122 -5.66 -3.50 -15.04
CA VAL A 122 -7.12 -3.40 -15.21
C VAL A 122 -7.74 -4.79 -15.15
N HIS A 123 -8.77 -4.95 -14.30
CA HIS A 123 -9.62 -6.13 -14.31
C HIS A 123 -10.80 -5.88 -15.26
N PRO A 124 -10.82 -6.51 -16.44
CA PRO A 124 -11.91 -6.29 -17.40
C PRO A 124 -13.22 -6.85 -16.86
N ASN A 125 -14.32 -6.20 -17.20
CA ASN A 125 -15.68 -6.62 -16.86
C ASN A 125 -16.01 -6.67 -15.35
N SER A 126 -15.30 -5.89 -14.52
CA SER A 126 -15.59 -5.70 -13.10
C SER A 126 -16.12 -4.29 -12.86
N LEU A 127 -16.98 -4.14 -11.85
CA LEU A 127 -17.41 -2.83 -11.34
C LEU A 127 -16.23 -2.06 -10.71
N ASP A 128 -15.29 -2.78 -10.10
CA ASP A 128 -14.02 -2.22 -9.67
C ASP A 128 -12.97 -2.55 -10.75
N PRO A 129 -12.40 -1.56 -11.44
CA PRO A 129 -11.42 -1.80 -12.50
C PRO A 129 -10.07 -2.30 -11.98
N LYS A 130 -9.83 -2.27 -10.66
CA LYS A 130 -8.59 -2.68 -10.03
C LYS A 130 -8.45 -4.19 -9.96
N GLY A 131 -7.51 -4.72 -10.70
CA GLY A 131 -7.10 -6.12 -10.66
C GLY A 131 -5.93 -6.36 -9.69
N THR A 132 -4.97 -7.14 -10.12
CA THR A 132 -3.76 -7.41 -9.33
C THR A 132 -2.92 -6.14 -9.18
N ARG A 133 -2.56 -5.82 -7.93
CA ARG A 133 -1.67 -4.70 -7.62
C ARG A 133 -0.25 -5.01 -8.07
N ILE A 134 0.33 -4.09 -8.81
CA ILE A 134 1.67 -4.20 -9.37
C ILE A 134 2.69 -3.63 -8.40
N ASN A 135 2.46 -2.39 -7.92
CA ASN A 135 3.39 -1.71 -7.02
C ASN A 135 2.71 -0.64 -6.16
N VAL A 136 3.46 -0.19 -5.14
CA VAL A 136 3.09 0.92 -4.27
C VAL A 136 4.30 1.81 -4.06
N TRP A 137 4.10 3.13 -4.13
CA TRP A 137 5.12 4.13 -3.79
C TRP A 137 4.54 5.10 -2.76
N GLU A 138 5.39 5.56 -1.87
CA GLU A 138 5.05 6.57 -0.87
C GLU A 138 6.02 7.73 -0.98
N VAL A 139 5.48 8.93 -1.08
CA VAL A 139 6.26 10.16 -1.22
C VAL A 139 5.74 11.20 -0.24
N SER A 140 6.62 11.65 0.66
CA SER A 140 6.27 12.70 1.62
C SER A 140 6.62 14.08 1.08
N THR A 141 5.67 15.01 1.25
CA THR A 141 5.85 16.44 0.96
C THR A 141 5.73 17.30 2.21
N LEU A 142 5.92 16.68 3.38
CA LEU A 142 5.93 17.36 4.69
C LEU A 142 7.15 18.28 4.86
N ASP A 143 8.26 17.93 4.23
CA ASP A 143 9.44 18.79 4.20
C ASP A 143 9.36 19.80 3.05
N ARG A 144 9.81 21.03 3.32
CA ARG A 144 9.78 22.11 2.33
C ARG A 144 10.62 21.82 1.08
N GLN A 145 11.78 21.19 1.26
CA GLN A 145 12.67 20.86 0.14
C GLN A 145 12.07 19.74 -0.71
N ALA A 146 11.53 18.70 -0.08
CA ALA A 146 10.81 17.62 -0.75
C ALA A 146 9.59 18.16 -1.51
N ASN A 147 8.81 19.04 -0.88
CA ASN A 147 7.66 19.68 -1.51
C ASN A 147 8.07 20.46 -2.78
N ARG A 148 9.12 21.28 -2.70
CA ARG A 148 9.63 22.04 -3.85
C ARG A 148 10.18 21.15 -4.97
N LYS A 149 10.79 20.03 -4.63
CA LYS A 149 11.34 19.07 -5.61
C LYS A 149 10.26 18.53 -6.55
N HIS A 150 9.07 18.33 -6.02
CA HIS A 150 7.96 17.76 -6.77
C HIS A 150 7.02 18.81 -7.39
N TRP A 151 7.17 20.09 -7.01
CA TRP A 151 6.32 21.16 -7.53
C TRP A 151 6.88 21.76 -8.82
N GLU A 152 6.10 21.66 -9.89
CA GLU A 152 6.39 22.26 -11.18
C GLU A 152 5.68 23.64 -11.26
N GLU A 153 6.50 24.72 -11.32
CA GLU A 153 5.99 26.09 -11.17
C GLU A 153 5.21 26.62 -12.38
N ILE A 154 5.59 26.18 -13.59
CA ILE A 154 4.96 26.67 -14.83
C ILE A 154 3.55 26.13 -14.96
N ARG A 155 3.39 24.81 -14.79
CA ARG A 155 2.09 24.13 -14.86
C ARG A 155 1.30 24.22 -13.57
N ARG A 156 1.95 24.60 -12.47
CA ARG A 156 1.37 24.64 -11.12
C ARG A 156 0.80 23.29 -10.70
N MET A 157 1.55 22.24 -10.93
CA MET A 157 1.21 20.85 -10.62
C MET A 157 2.36 20.16 -9.88
N TYR A 158 2.05 19.03 -9.28
CA TYR A 158 3.08 18.12 -8.78
C TYR A 158 3.49 17.14 -9.85
N GLN A 159 4.78 16.84 -9.90
CA GLN A 159 5.40 15.85 -10.78
C GLN A 159 6.15 14.84 -9.93
N PHE A 160 5.76 13.57 -10.05
CA PHE A 160 6.38 12.47 -9.33
C PHE A 160 7.00 11.49 -10.33
N ALA A 161 8.28 11.21 -10.16
CA ALA A 161 8.97 10.14 -10.86
C ALA A 161 8.90 8.88 -9.97
N LEU A 162 8.14 7.89 -10.41
CA LEU A 162 7.92 6.63 -9.69
C LEU A 162 8.72 5.53 -10.36
N GLY A 163 9.89 5.20 -9.80
CA GLY A 163 10.79 4.20 -10.37
C GLY A 163 10.13 2.82 -10.49
N TRP A 164 10.36 2.14 -11.63
CA TRP A 164 9.83 0.82 -11.91
C TRP A 164 10.73 0.08 -12.88
N GLU A 165 11.28 -1.05 -12.47
CA GLU A 165 12.29 -1.79 -13.24
C GLU A 165 11.71 -2.92 -14.11
N GLN A 166 10.54 -3.44 -13.73
CA GLN A 166 9.98 -4.59 -14.45
C GLN A 166 9.36 -4.17 -15.80
N PRO A 167 9.53 -4.95 -16.85
CA PRO A 167 8.93 -4.64 -18.13
C PRO A 167 7.40 -4.76 -18.07
N ILE A 168 6.70 -3.72 -18.50
CA ILE A 168 5.26 -3.76 -18.74
C ILE A 168 5.06 -3.76 -20.26
N PRO A 169 4.35 -4.74 -20.81
CA PRO A 169 4.08 -4.79 -22.24
C PRO A 169 3.33 -3.53 -22.71
N VAL A 170 3.72 -3.00 -23.86
CA VAL A 170 3.00 -1.92 -24.53
C VAL A 170 1.55 -2.33 -24.79
N GLY A 171 0.61 -1.43 -24.62
CA GLY A 171 -0.81 -1.72 -24.75
C GLY A 171 -1.47 -2.28 -23.48
N THR A 172 -0.70 -2.52 -22.40
CA THR A 172 -1.27 -2.94 -21.12
C THR A 172 -2.09 -1.82 -20.50
N ARG A 173 -3.35 -2.12 -20.15
CA ARG A 173 -4.22 -1.17 -19.44
C ARG A 173 -3.93 -1.21 -17.95
N LEU A 174 -3.70 -0.05 -17.37
CA LEU A 174 -3.30 0.14 -15.99
C LEU A 174 -4.25 1.10 -15.27
N VAL A 175 -4.40 0.91 -13.96
CA VAL A 175 -5.10 1.83 -13.08
C VAL A 175 -4.11 2.35 -12.06
N LEU A 176 -3.94 3.66 -12.01
CA LEU A 176 -3.19 4.37 -10.97
C LEU A 176 -4.18 4.96 -9.96
N VAL A 177 -4.02 4.59 -8.71
CA VAL A 177 -4.74 5.18 -7.58
C VAL A 177 -3.78 6.07 -6.82
N VAL A 178 -4.20 7.29 -6.56
CA VAL A 178 -3.45 8.26 -5.77
C VAL A 178 -4.24 8.60 -4.52
N VAL A 179 -3.59 8.49 -3.37
CA VAL A 179 -4.16 8.85 -2.07
C VAL A 179 -3.26 9.91 -1.44
N PHE A 180 -3.85 11.02 -1.05
CA PHE A 180 -3.19 12.07 -0.29
C PHE A 180 -3.71 12.09 1.14
N SER A 181 -2.81 12.10 2.11
CA SER A 181 -3.09 12.18 3.54
C SER A 181 -2.34 13.35 4.16
N SER A 182 -3.06 14.22 4.84
CA SER A 182 -2.53 15.40 5.52
C SER A 182 -3.09 15.50 6.93
N PRO A 183 -2.34 16.07 7.89
CA PRO A 183 -2.88 16.36 9.22
C PRO A 183 -3.91 17.51 9.19
N PHE A 184 -4.01 18.26 8.09
CA PHE A 184 -4.83 19.48 8.01
C PHE A 184 -6.09 19.35 7.13
N THR A 185 -6.19 18.27 6.35
CA THR A 185 -7.30 18.05 5.43
C THR A 185 -7.87 16.65 5.56
N GLU A 186 -9.06 16.45 5.03
CA GLU A 186 -9.58 15.11 4.79
C GLU A 186 -8.65 14.35 3.83
N ARG A 187 -8.72 13.02 3.90
CA ARG A 187 -8.03 12.18 2.94
C ARG A 187 -8.63 12.38 1.55
N LEU A 188 -7.79 12.75 0.58
CA LEU A 188 -8.18 12.91 -0.80
C LEU A 188 -7.69 11.71 -1.62
N PHE A 189 -8.42 11.38 -2.66
CA PHE A 189 -8.02 10.31 -3.58
C PHE A 189 -8.49 10.62 -5.01
N ASP A 190 -7.78 10.05 -5.98
CA ASP A 190 -8.18 10.02 -7.38
C ASP A 190 -7.71 8.72 -8.03
N GLU A 191 -8.35 8.36 -9.11
CA GLU A 191 -8.08 7.14 -9.87
C GLU A 191 -8.03 7.45 -11.35
N TYR A 192 -6.98 6.98 -12.02
CA TYR A 192 -6.75 7.23 -13.43
C TYR A 192 -6.39 5.96 -14.18
N THR A 193 -7.10 5.68 -15.27
CA THR A 193 -6.82 4.54 -16.15
C THR A 193 -6.07 5.02 -17.39
N PHE A 194 -4.98 4.35 -17.73
CA PHE A 194 -4.16 4.66 -18.90
C PHE A 194 -3.61 3.39 -19.53
N VAL A 195 -3.00 3.55 -20.72
CA VAL A 195 -2.37 2.47 -21.48
C VAL A 195 -0.86 2.62 -21.45
N ALA A 196 -0.14 1.56 -21.13
CA ALA A 196 1.31 1.59 -21.11
C ALA A 196 1.86 1.77 -22.54
N GLY A 197 2.72 2.77 -22.74
CA GLY A 197 3.37 3.06 -24.01
C GLY A 197 2.64 4.07 -24.90
N GLU A 198 1.60 4.71 -24.39
CA GLU A 198 0.97 5.90 -24.98
C GLU A 198 1.48 7.18 -24.32
#